data_e7c5f030c068dbd2f6d336472c00a0fd
#
_entry.id   e7c5f030c068dbd2f6d336472c00a0fd
#
_cell.length_a   1.000
_cell.length_b   1.000
_cell.length_c   1.000
_cell.angle_alpha   90.00
_cell.angle_beta   90.00
_cell.angle_gamma   90.00
#
_symmetry.space_group_name_H-M   'P 1'
#
loop_
_entity.id
_entity.type
_entity.pdbx_description
1 polymer ?
#
loop_
_entity_poly.entity_id
_entity_poly.type
_entity_poly.pdbx_seq_one_letter_code
_entity_poly.pdbx_strand_id
1 'polypeptide(L)'
;VSPPFVDPHFHMDATLSYGLPRINASGTLLEGIGLWGELKQVMAQDDIIARALNYCDWAASMGLLAIRSHVDTCDDRLLGVEALLEVREQVKDYIDLQLVAFPQDGFYRDPTARKNTIRALDMGVDVVGGIPHFERTMSEGATSVKELCEIAAARGLQVDMHCDESDDPHSRHIENLAYETQRLGLNGRVAGSHLTSMHSMDNYYVSKLLPLIAEAEINVISNPLINIVLQGRHDTFPKRRGLTRVKEMLVMGINVGWGQDCVLDPWYSLGTADMLDVAFMGLHVAQMTSP
;
A
#
# COMPACT_ATOMS: atom_id res chain seq x y z
N VAL A 1 -5.21 -4.89 -28.87
CA VAL A 1 -5.38 -3.58 -28.22
C VAL A 1 -6.05 -3.84 -26.89
N SER A 2 -5.45 -3.37 -25.81
CA SER A 2 -5.98 -3.42 -24.45
C SER A 2 -6.26 -1.98 -23.96
N PRO A 3 -7.09 -1.79 -22.92
CA PRO A 3 -7.07 -0.53 -22.16
C PRO A 3 -5.69 -0.32 -21.53
N PRO A 4 -5.33 0.92 -21.12
CA PRO A 4 -4.11 1.16 -20.37
C PRO A 4 -4.09 0.36 -19.06
N PHE A 5 -2.89 0.10 -18.55
CA PHE A 5 -2.73 -0.51 -17.24
C PHE A 5 -3.01 0.50 -16.12
N VAL A 6 -3.39 -0.05 -14.97
CA VAL A 6 -3.61 0.68 -13.74
C VAL A 6 -2.75 0.05 -12.64
N ASP A 7 -1.99 0.86 -11.92
CA ASP A 7 -1.32 0.43 -10.69
C ASP A 7 -2.10 0.98 -9.48
N PRO A 8 -2.83 0.13 -8.77
CA PRO A 8 -3.67 0.57 -7.66
C PRO A 8 -2.91 0.77 -6.35
N HIS A 9 -1.58 0.51 -6.31
CA HIS A 9 -0.78 0.62 -5.09
C HIS A 9 0.70 0.85 -5.39
N PHE A 10 1.19 2.03 -5.08
CA PHE A 10 2.56 2.46 -5.34
C PHE A 10 3.07 3.45 -4.29
N HIS A 11 4.39 3.66 -4.20
CA HIS A 11 5.08 4.64 -3.36
C HIS A 11 5.97 5.57 -4.20
N MET A 12 5.36 6.57 -4.83
CA MET A 12 6.06 7.44 -5.76
C MET A 12 7.05 8.42 -5.09
N ASP A 13 6.82 8.78 -3.84
CA ASP A 13 7.74 9.59 -3.06
C ASP A 13 9.07 8.87 -2.77
N ALA A 14 9.04 7.55 -2.64
CA ALA A 14 10.20 6.71 -2.39
C ALA A 14 10.84 6.13 -3.66
N THR A 15 10.13 6.07 -4.78
CA THR A 15 10.63 5.40 -6.00
C THR A 15 11.97 5.96 -6.48
N LEU A 16 12.77 5.10 -7.12
CA LEU A 16 14.09 5.40 -7.69
C LEU A 16 15.11 5.98 -6.68
N SER A 17 14.96 5.65 -5.39
CA SER A 17 15.89 6.06 -4.34
C SER A 17 16.73 4.89 -3.79
N TYR A 18 16.75 3.75 -4.48
CA TYR A 18 17.54 2.58 -4.07
C TYR A 18 19.00 2.95 -3.84
N GLY A 19 19.54 2.48 -2.70
CA GLY A 19 20.92 2.76 -2.29
C GLY A 19 21.08 4.04 -1.46
N LEU A 20 20.02 4.82 -1.25
CA LEU A 20 20.02 6.05 -0.46
C LEU A 20 19.29 5.84 0.88
N PRO A 21 19.85 6.33 1.99
CA PRO A 21 21.25 6.76 2.18
C PRO A 21 22.23 5.58 2.16
N ARG A 22 21.71 4.35 2.23
CA ARG A 22 22.43 3.08 2.15
C ARG A 22 21.50 1.97 1.68
N ILE A 23 22.00 0.77 1.41
CA ILE A 23 21.17 -0.36 0.98
C ILE A 23 20.52 -1.06 2.18
N ASN A 24 19.35 -1.67 1.96
CA ASN A 24 18.68 -2.57 2.90
C ASN A 24 19.42 -3.92 2.89
N ALA A 25 20.24 -4.16 3.91
CA ALA A 25 21.11 -5.33 3.99
C ALA A 25 20.37 -6.59 4.44
N SER A 26 19.38 -6.48 5.31
CA SER A 26 18.58 -7.61 5.80
C SER A 26 17.47 -8.02 4.84
N GLY A 27 17.05 -7.11 3.96
CA GLY A 27 15.88 -7.27 3.09
C GLY A 27 14.57 -7.35 3.85
N THR A 28 14.52 -6.82 5.10
CA THR A 28 13.30 -6.80 5.90
C THR A 28 12.49 -5.52 5.70
N LEU A 29 11.18 -5.60 5.91
CA LEU A 29 10.29 -4.44 5.94
C LEU A 29 10.77 -3.39 6.95
N LEU A 30 11.14 -3.81 8.16
CA LEU A 30 11.52 -2.92 9.24
C LEU A 30 12.82 -2.15 8.96
N GLU A 31 13.81 -2.79 8.30
CA GLU A 31 15.01 -2.07 7.87
C GLU A 31 14.67 -1.06 6.77
N GLY A 32 13.78 -1.40 5.83
CA GLY A 32 13.30 -0.47 4.81
C GLY A 32 12.64 0.77 5.42
N ILE A 33 11.78 0.60 6.42
CA ILE A 33 11.14 1.72 7.15
C ILE A 33 12.21 2.58 7.85
N GLY A 34 13.20 1.95 8.50
CA GLY A 34 14.31 2.67 9.13
C GLY A 34 15.11 3.51 8.13
N LEU A 35 15.46 2.91 6.97
CA LEU A 35 16.16 3.61 5.87
C LEU A 35 15.36 4.78 5.32
N TRP A 36 14.05 4.60 5.13
CA TRP A 36 13.16 5.67 4.72
C TRP A 36 13.16 6.82 5.72
N GLY A 37 13.12 6.50 7.03
CA GLY A 37 13.25 7.47 8.11
C GLY A 37 14.56 8.26 8.06
N GLU A 38 15.69 7.60 7.75
CA GLU A 38 16.99 8.26 7.56
C GLU A 38 16.98 9.16 6.29
N LEU A 39 16.44 8.66 5.19
CA LEU A 39 16.40 9.37 3.91
C LEU A 39 15.52 10.62 3.99
N LYS A 40 14.35 10.54 4.64
CA LYS A 40 13.44 11.69 4.85
C LYS A 40 14.15 12.91 5.41
N GLN A 41 15.13 12.73 6.29
CA GLN A 41 15.83 13.86 6.95
C GLN A 41 16.68 14.70 5.98
N VAL A 42 17.12 14.09 4.88
CA VAL A 42 18.09 14.71 3.94
C VAL A 42 17.52 14.97 2.55
N MET A 43 16.32 14.48 2.25
CA MET A 43 15.69 14.71 0.94
C MET A 43 15.28 16.17 0.75
N ALA A 44 15.42 16.64 -0.50
CA ALA A 44 14.84 17.88 -0.99
C ALA A 44 13.60 17.59 -1.86
N GLN A 45 12.70 18.56 -1.94
CA GLN A 45 11.48 18.47 -2.76
C GLN A 45 11.81 18.21 -4.23
N ASP A 46 12.78 18.92 -4.78
CA ASP A 46 13.21 18.79 -6.19
C ASP A 46 13.70 17.37 -6.53
N ASP A 47 14.36 16.69 -5.57
CA ASP A 47 14.82 15.30 -5.76
C ASP A 47 13.64 14.34 -5.87
N ILE A 48 12.59 14.54 -5.09
CA ILE A 48 11.35 13.73 -5.14
C ILE A 48 10.66 13.97 -6.48
N ILE A 49 10.49 15.24 -6.89
CA ILE A 49 9.87 15.61 -8.17
C ILE A 49 10.62 14.97 -9.34
N ALA A 50 11.93 15.10 -9.37
CA ALA A 50 12.75 14.57 -10.47
C ALA A 50 12.63 13.03 -10.58
N ARG A 51 12.68 12.31 -9.46
CA ARG A 51 12.50 10.83 -9.44
C ARG A 51 11.09 10.41 -9.86
N ALA A 52 10.08 11.10 -9.35
CA ALA A 52 8.69 10.82 -9.66
C ALA A 52 8.36 11.07 -11.14
N LEU A 53 8.83 12.16 -11.73
CA LEU A 53 8.67 12.45 -13.16
C LEU A 53 9.36 11.40 -14.03
N ASN A 54 10.61 11.02 -13.70
CA ASN A 54 11.32 9.95 -14.39
C ASN A 54 10.56 8.62 -14.33
N TYR A 55 9.94 8.31 -13.18
CA TYR A 55 9.10 7.12 -13.05
C TYR A 55 7.82 7.22 -13.88
N CYS A 56 7.15 8.38 -13.91
CA CYS A 56 5.96 8.59 -14.72
C CYS A 56 6.24 8.39 -16.22
N ASP A 57 7.36 8.90 -16.73
CA ASP A 57 7.75 8.70 -18.12
C ASP A 57 8.04 7.23 -18.42
N TRP A 58 8.70 6.53 -17.49
CA TRP A 58 8.93 5.09 -17.60
C TRP A 58 7.62 4.31 -17.58
N ALA A 59 6.74 4.58 -16.63
CA ALA A 59 5.43 3.95 -16.49
C ALA A 59 4.57 4.13 -17.75
N ALA A 60 4.52 5.35 -18.29
CA ALA A 60 3.80 5.65 -19.53
C ALA A 60 4.36 4.84 -20.73
N SER A 61 5.68 4.64 -20.81
CA SER A 61 6.30 3.81 -21.85
C SER A 61 5.91 2.34 -21.77
N MET A 62 5.52 1.86 -20.58
CA MET A 62 4.99 0.51 -20.33
C MET A 62 3.46 0.42 -20.46
N GLY A 63 2.80 1.52 -20.82
CA GLY A 63 1.34 1.57 -20.96
C GLY A 63 0.58 1.68 -19.64
N LEU A 64 1.26 2.04 -18.55
CA LEU A 64 0.68 2.32 -17.24
C LEU A 64 0.30 3.79 -17.19
N LEU A 65 -1.01 4.10 -17.22
CA LEU A 65 -1.52 5.46 -17.32
C LEU A 65 -2.40 5.90 -16.14
N ALA A 66 -2.60 5.05 -15.14
CA ALA A 66 -3.28 5.43 -13.91
C ALA A 66 -2.55 4.81 -12.71
N ILE A 67 -2.21 5.62 -11.71
CA ILE A 67 -1.41 5.21 -10.56
C ILE A 67 -2.05 5.76 -9.29
N ARG A 68 -2.28 4.88 -8.30
CA ARG A 68 -2.59 5.29 -6.93
C ARG A 68 -1.32 5.20 -6.10
N SER A 69 -0.82 6.34 -5.63
CA SER A 69 0.42 6.41 -4.87
C SER A 69 0.17 6.84 -3.43
N HIS A 70 0.70 6.06 -2.50
CA HIS A 70 0.80 6.42 -1.10
C HIS A 70 1.93 7.44 -0.93
N VAL A 71 1.67 8.51 -0.18
CA VAL A 71 2.65 9.55 0.13
C VAL A 71 2.76 9.70 1.65
N ASP A 72 3.98 9.61 2.17
CA ASP A 72 4.25 9.65 3.59
C ASP A 72 3.89 11.00 4.22
N THR A 73 3.07 10.96 5.29
CA THR A 73 2.66 12.13 6.07
C THR A 73 3.42 12.25 7.40
N CYS A 74 4.38 11.36 7.69
CA CYS A 74 5.21 11.40 8.90
C CYS A 74 6.46 12.29 8.75
N ASP A 75 6.36 13.33 7.95
CA ASP A 75 7.33 14.43 7.82
C ASP A 75 6.59 15.75 8.06
N ASP A 76 6.94 16.49 9.10
CA ASP A 76 6.28 17.76 9.45
C ASP A 76 6.34 18.81 8.34
N ARG A 77 7.33 18.72 7.45
CA ARG A 77 7.47 19.57 6.27
C ARG A 77 6.47 19.22 5.17
N LEU A 78 5.97 17.96 5.15
CA LEU A 78 5.13 17.39 4.09
C LEU A 78 5.77 17.51 2.69
N LEU A 79 7.11 17.41 2.60
CA LEU A 79 7.83 17.55 1.33
C LEU A 79 7.37 16.58 0.24
N GLY A 80 7.11 15.31 0.61
CA GLY A 80 6.57 14.31 -0.32
C GLY A 80 5.19 14.70 -0.84
N VAL A 81 4.32 15.21 0.05
CA VAL A 81 2.98 15.65 -0.33
C VAL A 81 3.03 16.82 -1.31
N GLU A 82 3.81 17.86 -1.00
CA GLU A 82 3.98 19.03 -1.88
C GLU A 82 4.57 18.62 -3.23
N ALA A 83 5.61 17.77 -3.22
CA ALA A 83 6.25 17.28 -4.44
C ALA A 83 5.27 16.49 -5.33
N LEU A 84 4.49 15.56 -4.77
CA LEU A 84 3.60 14.73 -5.57
C LEU A 84 2.33 15.47 -6.02
N LEU A 85 1.88 16.47 -5.29
CA LEU A 85 0.83 17.38 -5.78
C LEU A 85 1.31 18.16 -7.00
N GLU A 86 2.57 18.61 -7.01
CA GLU A 86 3.18 19.27 -8.18
C GLU A 86 3.35 18.29 -9.34
N VAL A 87 3.88 17.08 -9.09
CA VAL A 87 4.02 16.03 -10.11
C VAL A 87 2.67 15.72 -10.74
N ARG A 88 1.59 15.56 -9.95
CA ARG A 88 0.24 15.31 -10.44
C ARG A 88 -0.20 16.35 -11.46
N GLU A 89 0.06 17.63 -11.20
CA GLU A 89 -0.28 18.70 -12.14
C GLU A 89 0.58 18.65 -13.42
N GLN A 90 1.85 18.26 -13.32
CA GLN A 90 2.72 18.15 -14.47
C GLN A 90 2.40 16.98 -15.39
N VAL A 91 1.95 15.85 -14.85
CA VAL A 91 1.69 14.61 -15.61
C VAL A 91 0.24 14.42 -16.03
N LYS A 92 -0.69 15.26 -15.60
CA LYS A 92 -2.15 15.11 -15.76
C LYS A 92 -2.63 14.89 -17.19
N ASP A 93 -1.85 15.27 -18.18
CA ASP A 93 -2.22 15.11 -19.59
C ASP A 93 -1.99 13.67 -20.10
N TYR A 94 -1.24 12.84 -19.34
CA TYR A 94 -0.90 11.48 -19.77
C TYR A 94 -0.93 10.42 -18.65
N ILE A 95 -0.91 10.80 -17.37
CA ILE A 95 -1.10 9.90 -16.23
C ILE A 95 -2.16 10.46 -15.28
N ASP A 96 -3.13 9.62 -14.92
CA ASP A 96 -4.07 9.86 -13.82
C ASP A 96 -3.40 9.45 -12.50
N LEU A 97 -2.94 10.43 -11.72
CA LEU A 97 -2.25 10.23 -10.46
C LEU A 97 -3.17 10.54 -9.27
N GLN A 98 -3.56 9.50 -8.54
CA GLN A 98 -4.32 9.61 -7.30
C GLN A 98 -3.39 9.46 -6.09
N LEU A 99 -3.51 10.35 -5.10
CA LEU A 99 -2.65 10.37 -3.91
C LEU A 99 -3.38 9.87 -2.66
N VAL A 100 -2.67 9.08 -1.85
CA VAL A 100 -3.15 8.57 -0.55
C VAL A 100 -2.32 9.20 0.57
N ALA A 101 -2.95 9.88 1.51
CA ALA A 101 -2.29 10.42 2.71
C ALA A 101 -1.92 9.26 3.65
N PHE A 102 -0.65 8.87 3.65
CA PHE A 102 -0.16 7.64 4.26
C PHE A 102 0.74 7.91 5.47
N PRO A 103 0.29 7.62 6.70
CA PRO A 103 1.12 7.76 7.89
C PRO A 103 2.09 6.56 8.03
N GLN A 104 3.19 6.55 7.28
CA GLN A 104 4.15 5.45 7.14
C GLN A 104 4.68 4.92 8.48
N ASP A 105 4.89 5.80 9.47
CA ASP A 105 5.44 5.42 10.76
C ASP A 105 4.35 5.11 11.82
N GLY A 106 3.08 4.97 11.38
CA GLY A 106 1.91 4.73 12.23
C GLY A 106 1.16 6.03 12.56
N PHE A 107 -0.16 5.95 12.60
CA PHE A 107 -1.05 7.10 12.82
C PHE A 107 -1.04 7.60 14.28
N TYR A 108 -0.91 6.67 15.23
CA TYR A 108 -0.75 6.97 16.66
C TYR A 108 0.69 6.81 17.14
N ARG A 109 1.46 5.95 16.48
CA ARG A 109 2.84 5.69 16.83
C ARG A 109 3.72 6.92 16.59
N ASP A 110 3.51 7.64 15.48
CA ASP A 110 4.13 8.94 15.24
C ASP A 110 3.27 10.05 15.85
N PRO A 111 3.83 10.92 16.72
CA PRO A 111 3.05 11.93 17.44
C PRO A 111 2.50 13.04 16.53
N THR A 112 3.03 13.20 15.32
CA THR A 112 2.63 14.26 14.38
C THR A 112 1.75 13.75 13.25
N ALA A 113 1.74 12.43 13.00
CA ALA A 113 1.08 11.80 11.86
C ALA A 113 -0.40 12.19 11.73
N ARG A 114 -1.15 12.16 12.84
CA ARG A 114 -2.58 12.54 12.84
C ARG A 114 -2.81 13.95 12.30
N LYS A 115 -2.04 14.93 12.79
CA LYS A 115 -2.13 16.32 12.35
C LYS A 115 -1.72 16.44 10.88
N ASN A 116 -0.64 15.79 10.50
CA ASN A 116 -0.07 15.87 9.17
C ASN A 116 -0.94 15.18 8.12
N THR A 117 -1.56 14.03 8.44
CA THR A 117 -2.55 13.38 7.59
C THR A 117 -3.72 14.33 7.29
N ILE A 118 -4.26 15.00 8.30
CA ILE A 118 -5.34 15.99 8.09
C ILE A 118 -4.87 17.14 7.21
N ARG A 119 -3.64 17.67 7.45
CA ARG A 119 -3.07 18.73 6.60
C ARG A 119 -2.91 18.29 5.15
N ALA A 120 -2.40 17.08 4.91
CA ALA A 120 -2.25 16.54 3.56
C ALA A 120 -3.60 16.45 2.83
N LEU A 121 -4.64 15.99 3.51
CA LEU A 121 -6.01 15.97 2.96
C LEU A 121 -6.54 17.39 2.67
N ASP A 122 -6.25 18.36 3.54
CA ASP A 122 -6.61 19.77 3.32
C ASP A 122 -5.86 20.41 2.15
N MET A 123 -4.66 19.90 1.81
CA MET A 123 -3.88 20.30 0.64
C MET A 123 -4.39 19.67 -0.68
N GLY A 124 -5.30 18.71 -0.61
CA GLY A 124 -5.93 18.11 -1.79
C GLY A 124 -5.43 16.71 -2.14
N VAL A 125 -4.90 15.96 -1.16
CA VAL A 125 -4.69 14.52 -1.29
C VAL A 125 -6.03 13.80 -1.29
N ASP A 126 -6.20 12.78 -2.13
CA ASP A 126 -7.50 12.25 -2.56
C ASP A 126 -8.07 11.17 -1.63
N VAL A 127 -7.21 10.41 -0.94
CA VAL A 127 -7.57 9.17 -0.24
C VAL A 127 -6.95 9.15 1.15
N VAL A 128 -7.67 8.60 2.13
CA VAL A 128 -7.17 8.41 3.49
C VAL A 128 -6.43 7.07 3.58
N GLY A 129 -5.16 7.11 3.93
CA GLY A 129 -4.31 5.93 4.14
C GLY A 129 -4.17 5.54 5.60
N GLY A 130 -3.57 4.37 5.84
CA GLY A 130 -3.23 3.88 7.18
C GLY A 130 -2.33 2.65 7.14
N ILE A 131 -1.70 2.34 8.27
CA ILE A 131 -0.84 1.16 8.46
C ILE A 131 -1.06 0.55 9.86
N PRO A 132 -2.25 -0.02 10.13
CA PRO A 132 -2.65 -0.41 11.48
C PRO A 132 -1.75 -1.49 12.10
N HIS A 133 -1.15 -2.36 11.31
CA HIS A 133 -0.25 -3.41 11.81
C HIS A 133 1.11 -2.87 12.27
N PHE A 134 1.44 -1.62 11.98
CA PHE A 134 2.67 -0.95 12.43
C PHE A 134 2.46 -0.10 13.68
N GLU A 135 1.23 0.03 14.17
CA GLU A 135 0.97 0.63 15.48
C GLU A 135 1.60 -0.21 16.61
N ARG A 136 1.75 0.36 17.81
CA ARG A 136 2.43 -0.31 18.93
C ARG A 136 1.70 -1.57 19.41
N THR A 137 0.38 -1.57 19.30
CA THR A 137 -0.47 -2.68 19.75
C THR A 137 -1.61 -2.94 18.77
N MET A 138 -2.17 -4.16 18.79
CA MET A 138 -3.35 -4.51 18.01
C MET A 138 -4.54 -3.58 18.31
N SER A 139 -4.66 -3.13 19.57
CA SER A 139 -5.72 -2.21 19.99
C SER A 139 -5.53 -0.80 19.42
N GLU A 140 -4.28 -0.29 19.38
CA GLU A 140 -4.00 0.98 18.70
C GLU A 140 -4.26 0.87 17.20
N GLY A 141 -3.86 -0.25 16.58
CA GLY A 141 -4.16 -0.51 15.17
C GLY A 141 -5.66 -0.50 14.87
N ALA A 142 -6.46 -1.16 15.68
CA ALA A 142 -7.91 -1.14 15.56
C ALA A 142 -8.49 0.28 15.74
N THR A 143 -7.92 1.06 16.67
CA THR A 143 -8.33 2.45 16.92
C THR A 143 -7.94 3.36 15.75
N SER A 144 -6.76 3.17 15.14
CA SER A 144 -6.33 3.94 13.96
C SER A 144 -7.25 3.66 12.76
N VAL A 145 -7.61 2.38 12.51
CA VAL A 145 -8.59 2.02 11.48
C VAL A 145 -9.90 2.77 11.67
N LYS A 146 -10.44 2.74 12.90
CA LYS A 146 -11.70 3.43 13.21
C LYS A 146 -11.62 4.92 12.91
N GLU A 147 -10.63 5.63 13.45
CA GLU A 147 -10.52 7.08 13.29
C GLU A 147 -10.27 7.48 11.83
N LEU A 148 -9.40 6.77 11.11
CA LEU A 148 -9.13 7.05 9.70
C LEU A 148 -10.36 6.82 8.81
N CYS A 149 -11.16 5.78 9.06
CA CYS A 149 -12.44 5.57 8.39
C CYS A 149 -13.46 6.68 8.72
N GLU A 150 -13.51 7.15 9.96
CA GLU A 150 -14.36 8.28 10.38
C GLU A 150 -13.95 9.60 9.68
N ILE A 151 -12.63 9.86 9.55
CA ILE A 151 -12.12 11.02 8.78
C ILE A 151 -12.54 10.92 7.32
N ALA A 152 -12.40 9.76 6.69
CA ALA A 152 -12.80 9.54 5.30
C ALA A 152 -14.31 9.72 5.11
N ALA A 153 -15.13 9.14 5.97
CA ALA A 153 -16.59 9.27 5.92
C ALA A 153 -17.04 10.72 6.06
N ALA A 154 -16.48 11.46 7.02
CA ALA A 154 -16.81 12.86 7.25
C ALA A 154 -16.45 13.79 6.06
N ARG A 155 -15.43 13.41 5.27
CA ARG A 155 -14.95 14.16 4.11
C ARG A 155 -15.48 13.63 2.77
N GLY A 156 -16.21 12.51 2.76
CA GLY A 156 -16.68 11.86 1.53
C GLY A 156 -15.55 11.21 0.72
N LEU A 157 -14.40 10.91 1.33
CA LEU A 157 -13.21 10.35 0.69
C LEU A 157 -13.22 8.82 0.68
N GLN A 158 -12.31 8.25 -0.10
CA GLN A 158 -11.98 6.83 -0.08
C GLN A 158 -10.98 6.50 1.03
N VAL A 159 -10.82 5.20 1.32
CA VAL A 159 -9.82 4.67 2.25
C VAL A 159 -8.95 3.65 1.52
N ASP A 160 -7.64 3.68 1.74
CA ASP A 160 -6.70 2.66 1.27
C ASP A 160 -5.63 2.41 2.33
N MET A 161 -5.69 1.22 2.96
CA MET A 161 -4.80 0.89 4.07
C MET A 161 -3.81 -0.21 3.71
N HIS A 162 -2.53 -0.01 4.05
CA HIS A 162 -1.59 -1.12 4.22
C HIS A 162 -2.11 -1.96 5.39
N CYS A 163 -2.79 -3.05 5.08
CA CYS A 163 -3.49 -3.81 6.10
C CYS A 163 -2.82 -5.17 6.26
N ASP A 164 -2.39 -5.45 7.50
CA ASP A 164 -1.86 -6.76 7.88
C ASP A 164 -0.72 -7.28 6.98
N GLU A 165 0.21 -6.39 6.58
CA GLU A 165 1.43 -6.74 5.87
C GLU A 165 2.43 -7.34 6.84
N SER A 166 2.19 -8.57 7.25
CA SER A 166 2.92 -9.28 8.27
C SER A 166 2.83 -10.80 8.05
N ASP A 167 3.82 -11.51 8.56
CA ASP A 167 3.81 -12.98 8.65
C ASP A 167 2.99 -13.49 9.85
N ASP A 168 2.59 -12.60 10.77
CA ASP A 168 1.84 -12.95 11.98
C ASP A 168 0.35 -13.20 11.66
N PRO A 169 -0.17 -14.44 11.82
CA PRO A 169 -1.59 -14.74 11.58
C PRO A 169 -2.54 -14.05 12.58
N HIS A 170 -2.01 -13.44 13.64
CA HIS A 170 -2.80 -12.66 14.60
C HIS A 170 -2.91 -11.19 14.21
N SER A 171 -2.20 -10.71 13.19
CA SER A 171 -2.47 -9.42 12.58
C SER A 171 -3.77 -9.50 11.78
N ARG A 172 -4.86 -8.88 12.31
CA ARG A 172 -6.24 -9.09 11.85
C ARG A 172 -7.02 -7.78 11.74
N HIS A 173 -6.33 -6.68 11.38
CA HIS A 173 -6.96 -5.38 11.26
C HIS A 173 -7.93 -5.29 10.09
N ILE A 174 -7.82 -6.19 9.11
CA ILE A 174 -8.81 -6.32 8.03
C ILE A 174 -10.22 -6.62 8.58
N GLU A 175 -10.33 -7.32 9.72
CA GLU A 175 -11.62 -7.56 10.40
C GLU A 175 -12.20 -6.22 10.90
N ASN A 176 -11.35 -5.36 11.51
CA ASN A 176 -11.74 -4.03 11.93
C ASN A 176 -12.11 -3.13 10.75
N LEU A 177 -11.32 -3.19 9.66
CA LEU A 177 -11.56 -2.41 8.45
C LEU A 177 -12.91 -2.77 7.83
N ALA A 178 -13.25 -4.06 7.74
CA ALA A 178 -14.54 -4.51 7.24
C ALA A 178 -15.70 -4.02 8.13
N TYR A 179 -15.56 -4.13 9.45
CA TYR A 179 -16.56 -3.63 10.39
C TYR A 179 -16.79 -2.12 10.26
N GLU A 180 -15.73 -1.32 10.24
CA GLU A 180 -15.82 0.15 10.12
C GLU A 180 -16.37 0.59 8.76
N THR A 181 -16.04 -0.14 7.70
CA THR A 181 -16.59 0.08 6.35
C THR A 181 -18.11 -0.02 6.36
N GLN A 182 -18.64 -1.11 6.91
CA GLN A 182 -20.09 -1.31 7.02
C GLN A 182 -20.74 -0.29 7.96
N ARG A 183 -20.14 -0.04 9.14
CA ARG A 183 -20.66 0.89 10.13
C ARG A 183 -20.84 2.31 9.59
N LEU A 184 -19.93 2.72 8.70
CA LEU A 184 -19.89 4.09 8.15
C LEU A 184 -20.49 4.21 6.74
N GLY A 185 -20.97 3.11 6.16
CA GLY A 185 -21.53 3.09 4.81
C GLY A 185 -20.47 3.41 3.74
N LEU A 186 -19.23 2.93 3.92
CA LEU A 186 -18.12 3.12 2.99
C LEU A 186 -17.98 1.98 1.97
N ASN A 187 -18.98 1.07 1.87
CA ASN A 187 -18.98 -0.06 0.95
C ASN A 187 -18.53 0.34 -0.45
N GLY A 188 -17.62 -0.44 -1.05
CA GLY A 188 -17.03 -0.17 -2.37
C GLY A 188 -16.01 0.98 -2.43
N ARG A 189 -15.83 1.75 -1.36
CA ARG A 189 -14.90 2.89 -1.29
C ARG A 189 -13.66 2.64 -0.43
N VAL A 190 -13.46 1.40 0.02
CA VAL A 190 -12.35 0.99 0.88
C VAL A 190 -11.49 -0.05 0.18
N ALA A 191 -10.17 0.13 0.25
CA ALA A 191 -9.19 -0.86 -0.15
C ALA A 191 -8.37 -1.32 1.06
N GLY A 192 -8.07 -2.62 1.11
CA GLY A 192 -7.10 -3.22 2.00
C GLY A 192 -5.96 -3.79 1.16
N SER A 193 -4.76 -3.24 1.33
CA SER A 193 -3.59 -3.64 0.55
C SER A 193 -2.74 -4.65 1.32
N HIS A 194 -2.06 -5.53 0.61
CA HIS A 194 -1.20 -6.63 1.07
C HIS A 194 -1.96 -7.81 1.67
N LEU A 195 -2.55 -7.68 2.86
CA LEU A 195 -3.23 -8.75 3.62
C LEU A 195 -2.40 -10.02 3.74
N THR A 196 -1.08 -9.90 3.83
CA THR A 196 -0.17 -11.06 3.79
C THR A 196 -0.31 -11.98 5.00
N SER A 197 -0.74 -11.46 6.16
CA SER A 197 -1.02 -12.29 7.34
C SER A 197 -2.01 -13.43 7.06
N MET A 198 -2.93 -13.23 6.08
CA MET A 198 -3.94 -14.21 5.72
C MET A 198 -3.36 -15.53 5.18
N HIS A 199 -2.14 -15.53 4.60
CA HIS A 199 -1.53 -16.77 4.14
C HIS A 199 -1.15 -17.71 5.29
N SER A 200 -0.96 -17.17 6.50
CA SER A 200 -0.63 -17.92 7.72
C SER A 200 -1.84 -18.15 8.62
N MET A 201 -3.00 -17.56 8.32
CA MET A 201 -4.21 -17.73 9.13
C MET A 201 -4.79 -19.14 9.01
N ASP A 202 -5.39 -19.60 10.08
CA ASP A 202 -6.14 -20.84 10.13
C ASP A 202 -7.35 -20.81 9.17
N ASN A 203 -7.62 -21.93 8.49
CA ASN A 203 -8.69 -22.03 7.51
C ASN A 203 -10.08 -21.81 8.12
N TYR A 204 -10.29 -22.21 9.38
CA TYR A 204 -11.56 -21.97 10.07
C TYR A 204 -11.80 -20.47 10.27
N TYR A 205 -10.79 -19.73 10.73
CA TYR A 205 -10.90 -18.29 10.87
C TYR A 205 -11.14 -17.59 9.52
N VAL A 206 -10.41 -18.01 8.48
CA VAL A 206 -10.57 -17.45 7.12
C VAL A 206 -11.99 -17.71 6.58
N SER A 207 -12.60 -18.84 6.87
CA SER A 207 -14.00 -19.12 6.45
C SER A 207 -15.01 -18.14 7.03
N LYS A 208 -14.71 -17.52 8.17
CA LYS A 208 -15.49 -16.43 8.77
C LYS A 208 -15.13 -15.07 8.17
N LEU A 209 -13.83 -14.85 7.92
CA LEU A 209 -13.31 -13.55 7.52
C LEU A 209 -13.67 -13.18 6.08
N LEU A 210 -13.58 -14.13 5.14
CA LEU A 210 -13.88 -13.86 3.73
C LEU A 210 -15.30 -13.34 3.49
N PRO A 211 -16.36 -13.93 4.06
CA PRO A 211 -17.71 -13.37 3.97
C PRO A 211 -17.80 -11.93 4.49
N LEU A 212 -17.13 -11.62 5.60
CA LEU A 212 -17.13 -10.28 6.18
C LEU A 212 -16.49 -9.24 5.23
N ILE A 213 -15.38 -9.60 4.59
CA ILE A 213 -14.70 -8.74 3.58
C ILE A 213 -15.63 -8.54 2.37
N ALA A 214 -16.28 -9.61 1.89
CA ALA A 214 -17.19 -9.55 0.76
C ALA A 214 -18.43 -8.68 1.06
N GLU A 215 -19.07 -8.87 2.23
CA GLU A 215 -20.23 -8.08 2.67
C GLU A 215 -19.91 -6.59 2.84
N ALA A 216 -18.68 -6.26 3.23
CA ALA A 216 -18.18 -4.89 3.33
C ALA A 216 -17.81 -4.29 1.96
N GLU A 217 -17.81 -5.08 0.89
CA GLU A 217 -17.38 -4.68 -0.46
C GLU A 217 -15.97 -4.04 -0.45
N ILE A 218 -15.06 -4.61 0.37
CA ILE A 218 -13.66 -4.16 0.38
C ILE A 218 -12.96 -4.62 -0.89
N ASN A 219 -12.27 -3.69 -1.54
CA ASN A 219 -11.33 -4.00 -2.60
C ASN A 219 -10.00 -4.46 -1.99
N VAL A 220 -9.38 -5.49 -2.53
CA VAL A 220 -8.11 -6.00 -2.04
C VAL A 220 -7.03 -5.75 -3.08
N ILE A 221 -5.90 -5.19 -2.65
CA ILE A 221 -4.73 -5.01 -3.52
C ILE A 221 -3.64 -5.95 -3.03
N SER A 222 -3.23 -6.88 -3.89
CA SER A 222 -2.13 -7.79 -3.62
C SER A 222 -0.90 -7.35 -4.41
N ASN A 223 0.26 -7.29 -3.73
CA ASN A 223 1.52 -6.77 -4.28
C ASN A 223 2.55 -7.90 -4.39
N PRO A 224 2.43 -8.80 -5.39
CA PRO A 224 3.16 -10.08 -5.39
C PRO A 224 4.67 -9.94 -5.43
N LEU A 225 5.21 -8.95 -6.14
CA LEU A 225 6.65 -8.75 -6.27
C LEU A 225 7.30 -8.40 -4.94
N ILE A 226 6.73 -7.44 -4.22
CA ILE A 226 7.27 -7.00 -2.93
C ILE A 226 6.95 -8.00 -1.82
N ASN A 227 5.73 -8.55 -1.78
CA ASN A 227 5.31 -9.44 -0.70
C ASN A 227 6.17 -10.71 -0.63
N ILE A 228 6.52 -11.34 -1.76
CA ILE A 228 7.38 -12.53 -1.74
C ILE A 228 8.84 -12.21 -1.36
N VAL A 229 9.26 -10.96 -1.43
CA VAL A 229 10.60 -10.51 -1.02
C VAL A 229 10.63 -10.18 0.46
N LEU A 230 9.60 -9.48 0.98
CA LEU A 230 9.57 -9.03 2.37
C LEU A 230 9.07 -10.10 3.35
N GLN A 231 8.13 -10.96 2.93
CA GLN A 231 7.56 -11.98 3.80
C GLN A 231 8.47 -13.22 3.91
N GLY A 232 8.29 -13.98 4.98
CA GLY A 232 9.07 -15.20 5.23
C GLY A 232 10.55 -14.98 5.56
N ARG A 233 10.96 -13.76 5.89
CA ARG A 233 12.36 -13.46 6.23
C ARG A 233 12.84 -14.16 7.50
N HIS A 234 11.92 -14.41 8.42
CA HIS A 234 12.21 -15.15 9.67
C HIS A 234 12.06 -16.66 9.53
N ASP A 235 11.56 -17.16 8.38
CA ASP A 235 11.44 -18.59 8.15
C ASP A 235 12.81 -19.22 7.81
N THR A 236 13.01 -20.45 8.24
CA THR A 236 14.12 -21.29 7.77
C THR A 236 13.70 -22.03 6.50
N PHE A 237 13.22 -23.26 6.61
CA PHE A 237 12.62 -24.05 5.53
C PHE A 237 11.49 -24.93 6.10
N PRO A 238 10.36 -25.08 5.35
CA PRO A 238 10.06 -24.43 4.08
C PRO A 238 9.75 -22.94 4.25
N LYS A 239 10.11 -22.11 3.25
CA LYS A 239 9.73 -20.71 3.20
C LYS A 239 8.29 -20.55 2.74
N ARG A 240 7.55 -19.66 3.41
CA ARG A 240 6.19 -19.30 2.98
C ARG A 240 6.22 -18.43 1.72
N ARG A 241 5.13 -18.41 0.96
CA ARG A 241 5.05 -17.63 -0.27
C ARG A 241 4.80 -16.13 -0.03
N GLY A 242 4.25 -15.77 1.11
CA GLY A 242 4.04 -14.38 1.52
C GLY A 242 2.93 -13.64 0.76
N LEU A 243 2.09 -14.32 -0.01
CA LEU A 243 0.97 -13.72 -0.74
C LEU A 243 -0.36 -14.00 -0.04
N THR A 244 -1.27 -13.02 -0.05
CA THR A 244 -2.63 -13.20 0.45
C THR A 244 -3.43 -14.26 -0.34
N ARG A 245 -4.62 -14.62 0.14
CA ARG A 245 -5.46 -15.71 -0.40
C ARG A 245 -6.28 -15.29 -1.62
N VAL A 246 -5.61 -14.85 -2.69
CA VAL A 246 -6.22 -14.27 -3.90
C VAL A 246 -7.28 -15.18 -4.51
N LYS A 247 -7.00 -16.49 -4.71
CA LYS A 247 -7.97 -17.40 -5.33
C LYS A 247 -9.25 -17.54 -4.53
N GLU A 248 -9.13 -17.68 -3.21
CA GLU A 248 -10.29 -17.83 -2.32
C GLU A 248 -11.13 -16.55 -2.31
N MET A 249 -10.48 -15.38 -2.33
CA MET A 249 -11.15 -14.09 -2.44
C MET A 249 -11.93 -13.93 -3.74
N LEU A 250 -11.33 -14.27 -4.87
CA LEU A 250 -11.98 -14.21 -6.19
C LEU A 250 -13.20 -15.15 -6.26
N VAL A 251 -13.11 -16.36 -5.69
CA VAL A 251 -14.23 -17.30 -5.60
C VAL A 251 -15.39 -16.72 -4.77
N MET A 252 -15.07 -15.92 -3.75
CA MET A 252 -16.07 -15.22 -2.92
C MET A 252 -16.63 -13.95 -3.59
N GLY A 253 -16.16 -13.59 -4.78
CA GLY A 253 -16.58 -12.38 -5.48
C GLY A 253 -15.94 -11.08 -4.96
N ILE A 254 -14.90 -11.19 -4.13
CA ILE A 254 -14.13 -10.04 -3.67
C ILE A 254 -13.30 -9.51 -4.85
N ASN A 255 -13.35 -8.19 -5.08
CA ASN A 255 -12.52 -7.55 -6.10
C ASN A 255 -11.06 -7.55 -5.65
N VAL A 256 -10.18 -8.18 -6.43
CA VAL A 256 -8.73 -8.25 -6.15
C VAL A 256 -7.96 -7.66 -7.32
N GLY A 257 -7.14 -6.64 -7.03
CA GLY A 257 -6.19 -6.04 -7.98
C GLY A 257 -4.75 -6.43 -7.67
N TRP A 258 -3.87 -6.27 -8.67
CA TRP A 258 -2.43 -6.39 -8.52
C TRP A 258 -1.79 -5.01 -8.48
N GLY A 259 -0.91 -4.74 -7.49
CA GLY A 259 -0.11 -3.53 -7.38
C GLY A 259 1.38 -3.80 -7.54
N GLN A 260 2.11 -2.81 -8.04
CA GLN A 260 3.56 -2.82 -8.16
C GLN A 260 4.23 -2.61 -6.79
N ASP A 261 3.66 -1.69 -6.00
CA ASP A 261 4.11 -1.22 -4.68
C ASP A 261 5.40 -0.41 -4.76
N CYS A 262 6.52 -1.06 -5.03
CA CYS A 262 7.87 -0.51 -4.95
C CYS A 262 8.67 -0.71 -6.24
N VAL A 263 9.47 0.29 -6.64
CA VAL A 263 10.42 0.20 -7.75
C VAL A 263 11.71 0.93 -7.36
N LEU A 264 12.80 0.19 -7.20
CA LEU A 264 14.14 0.71 -6.91
C LEU A 264 14.14 1.68 -5.71
N ASP A 265 13.64 1.23 -4.58
CA ASP A 265 13.48 2.02 -3.35
C ASP A 265 14.08 1.31 -2.11
N PRO A 266 13.96 1.85 -0.89
CA PRO A 266 14.52 1.25 0.32
C PRO A 266 14.00 -0.16 0.65
N TRP A 267 12.83 -0.55 0.17
CA TRP A 267 12.24 -1.88 0.42
C TRP A 267 12.51 -2.86 -0.70
N TYR A 268 12.68 -2.38 -1.94
CA TYR A 268 12.75 -3.24 -3.11
C TYR A 268 13.77 -2.74 -4.14
N SER A 269 14.83 -3.52 -4.35
CA SER A 269 15.94 -3.20 -5.25
C SER A 269 15.69 -3.50 -6.73
N LEU A 270 14.49 -3.93 -7.08
CA LEU A 270 14.06 -4.33 -8.42
C LEU A 270 12.82 -3.53 -8.86
N GLY A 271 12.10 -4.03 -9.85
CA GLY A 271 10.88 -3.41 -10.37
C GLY A 271 11.09 -2.77 -11.73
N THR A 272 10.03 -2.72 -12.53
CA THR A 272 10.11 -2.35 -13.96
C THR A 272 9.00 -1.42 -14.43
N ALA A 273 8.11 -0.96 -13.56
CA ALA A 273 6.88 -0.24 -13.93
C ALA A 273 5.97 -1.02 -14.91
N ASP A 274 6.25 -2.32 -15.16
CA ASP A 274 5.47 -3.17 -16.06
C ASP A 274 4.47 -4.01 -15.26
N MET A 275 3.17 -3.70 -15.41
CA MET A 275 2.10 -4.43 -14.73
C MET A 275 1.94 -5.88 -15.22
N LEU A 276 2.53 -6.24 -16.37
CA LEU A 276 2.57 -7.63 -16.81
C LEU A 276 3.56 -8.47 -16.00
N ASP A 277 4.69 -7.88 -15.56
CA ASP A 277 5.62 -8.55 -14.64
C ASP A 277 4.93 -8.80 -13.28
N VAL A 278 4.16 -7.84 -12.80
CA VAL A 278 3.38 -7.98 -11.57
C VAL A 278 2.35 -9.10 -11.71
N ALA A 279 1.58 -9.09 -12.80
CA ALA A 279 0.59 -10.11 -13.09
C ALA A 279 1.24 -11.50 -13.27
N PHE A 280 2.37 -11.58 -13.98
CA PHE A 280 3.11 -12.82 -14.16
C PHE A 280 3.50 -13.43 -12.82
N MET A 281 4.09 -12.64 -11.93
CA MET A 281 4.44 -13.11 -10.60
C MET A 281 3.21 -13.51 -9.78
N GLY A 282 2.17 -12.68 -9.79
CA GLY A 282 0.91 -12.93 -9.08
C GLY A 282 0.26 -14.26 -9.48
N LEU A 283 0.14 -14.53 -10.78
CA LEU A 283 -0.41 -15.79 -11.28
C LEU A 283 0.38 -17.01 -10.82
N HIS A 284 1.72 -16.92 -10.82
CA HIS A 284 2.59 -18.03 -10.37
C HIS A 284 2.50 -18.27 -8.87
N VAL A 285 2.62 -17.21 -8.07
CA VAL A 285 2.61 -17.33 -6.61
C VAL A 285 1.23 -17.75 -6.10
N ALA A 286 0.15 -17.21 -6.67
CA ALA A 286 -1.22 -17.62 -6.36
C ALA A 286 -1.63 -18.96 -6.98
N GLN A 287 -0.77 -19.60 -7.80
CA GLN A 287 -1.09 -20.86 -8.52
C GLN A 287 -2.33 -20.75 -9.41
N MET A 288 -2.45 -19.64 -10.13
CA MET A 288 -3.56 -19.35 -11.06
C MET A 288 -3.13 -19.66 -12.50
N THR A 289 -2.70 -20.88 -12.76
CA THR A 289 -2.13 -21.33 -14.04
C THR A 289 -3.10 -22.16 -14.89
N SER A 290 -4.31 -22.40 -14.41
CA SER A 290 -5.37 -23.04 -15.19
C SER A 290 -6.12 -22.00 -16.01
N PRO A 291 -6.50 -22.33 -17.27
CA PRO A 291 -7.31 -21.44 -18.10
C PRO A 291 -8.70 -21.20 -17.53
#